data_59bfe7a5ff3939879afcb39a178aeed5
#
_entry.id   59bfe7a5ff3939879afcb39a178aeed5
#
_cell.length_a   1.000
_cell.length_b   1.000
_cell.length_c   1.000
_cell.angle_alpha   90.00
_cell.angle_beta   90.00
_cell.angle_gamma   90.00
#
_symmetry.space_group_name_H-M   'P 1'
#
loop_
_entity.id
_entity.type
_entity.pdbx_description
1 polymer ?
#
loop_
_entity_poly.entity_id
_entity_poly.type
_entity_poly.pdbx_seq_one_letter_code
_entity_poly.pdbx_strand_id
1 'polypeptide(L)'
;VILTDVPCSGEGMFRKDPVAVSEWSPENVEICWQRQRRIISDIWPSLKPGGLLIYSTCTYNTQEDEENIRWMRDEFGAEILPVDAPAAWNITGNLLAGEDFPVYRFLPHRTKGEGFFLAVLRKPEGETVRIRYKSTVSQVKKKAGASASKTNAGASKEQLLAARAWLLSADDYEISANGMNIVAFPKDCLLYTSPSPRDG
;
A
#
# COMPACT_ATOMS: atom_id res chain seq x y z
N VAL A 1 10.62 -5.97 4.27
CA VAL A 1 9.95 -6.01 2.96
C VAL A 1 8.73 -5.12 3.02
N ILE A 2 8.52 -4.30 1.99
CA ILE A 2 7.29 -3.55 1.78
C ILE A 2 6.68 -4.03 0.45
N LEU A 3 5.41 -4.39 0.46
CA LEU A 3 4.61 -4.68 -0.73
C LEU A 3 3.66 -3.51 -0.96
N THR A 4 3.68 -2.97 -2.18
CA THR A 4 2.76 -1.91 -2.59
C THR A 4 1.93 -2.39 -3.77
N ASP A 5 0.61 -2.26 -3.63
CA ASP A 5 -0.35 -2.34 -4.72
C ASP A 5 -0.92 -0.93 -4.88
N VAL A 6 -0.25 -0.15 -5.74
CA VAL A 6 -0.54 1.29 -5.82
C VAL A 6 -1.78 1.56 -6.67
N PRO A 7 -2.59 2.60 -6.31
CA PRO A 7 -3.71 2.99 -7.16
C PRO A 7 -3.21 3.39 -8.54
N CYS A 8 -3.87 2.88 -9.58
CA CYS A 8 -3.47 3.07 -10.97
C CYS A 8 -4.67 3.36 -11.88
N SER A 9 -4.43 3.66 -13.15
CA SER A 9 -5.48 3.91 -14.15
C SER A 9 -6.35 2.69 -14.47
N GLY A 10 -5.91 1.48 -14.07
CA GLY A 10 -6.74 0.29 -14.05
C GLY A 10 -6.96 -0.38 -15.40
N GLU A 11 -6.06 -0.21 -16.38
CA GLU A 11 -6.19 -0.81 -17.73
C GLU A 11 -6.32 -2.34 -17.68
N GLY A 12 -5.73 -3.00 -16.69
CA GLY A 12 -5.86 -4.44 -16.48
C GLY A 12 -7.25 -4.90 -16.10
N MET A 13 -8.13 -3.98 -15.69
CA MET A 13 -9.51 -4.27 -15.33
C MET A 13 -10.49 -4.13 -16.50
N PHE A 14 -10.07 -3.60 -17.65
CA PHE A 14 -10.95 -3.31 -18.79
C PHE A 14 -11.79 -4.50 -19.28
N ARG A 15 -11.22 -5.71 -19.20
CA ARG A 15 -11.93 -6.92 -19.58
C ARG A 15 -13.03 -7.31 -18.59
N LYS A 16 -12.89 -6.94 -17.33
CA LYS A 16 -13.74 -7.37 -16.22
C LYS A 16 -14.75 -6.31 -15.82
N ASP A 17 -14.36 -5.05 -15.90
CA ASP A 17 -15.15 -3.92 -15.43
C ASP A 17 -15.31 -2.85 -16.51
N PRO A 18 -16.51 -2.74 -17.12
CA PRO A 18 -16.79 -1.69 -18.10
C PRO A 18 -16.65 -0.27 -17.55
N VAL A 19 -16.82 -0.07 -16.24
CA VAL A 19 -16.67 1.25 -15.61
C VAL A 19 -15.21 1.70 -15.70
N ALA A 20 -14.25 0.79 -15.51
CA ALA A 20 -12.83 1.09 -15.66
C ALA A 20 -12.48 1.66 -17.05
N VAL A 21 -13.16 1.19 -18.11
CA VAL A 21 -12.97 1.72 -19.47
C VAL A 21 -13.50 3.14 -19.58
N SER A 22 -14.66 3.43 -18.96
CA SER A 22 -15.29 4.76 -19.03
C SER A 22 -14.59 5.82 -18.20
N GLU A 23 -13.90 5.41 -17.14
CA GLU A 23 -13.14 6.28 -16.24
C GLU A 23 -11.70 6.54 -16.70
N TRP A 24 -11.21 5.70 -17.61
CA TRP A 24 -9.84 5.85 -18.11
C TRP A 24 -9.69 7.05 -19.05
N SER A 25 -8.66 7.82 -18.82
CA SER A 25 -8.21 8.89 -19.72
C SER A 25 -6.71 9.13 -19.56
N PRO A 26 -6.03 9.78 -20.53
CA PRO A 26 -4.63 10.19 -20.37
C PRO A 26 -4.41 11.07 -19.13
N GLU A 27 -5.35 11.94 -18.80
CA GLU A 27 -5.29 12.79 -17.62
C GLU A 27 -5.36 11.97 -16.34
N ASN A 28 -6.17 10.90 -16.31
CA ASN A 28 -6.25 10.01 -15.17
C ASN A 28 -4.96 9.20 -15.00
N VAL A 29 -4.31 8.78 -16.08
CA VAL A 29 -2.97 8.16 -16.06
C VAL A 29 -1.97 9.10 -15.37
N GLU A 30 -1.94 10.38 -15.77
CA GLU A 30 -1.05 11.38 -15.18
C GLU A 30 -1.29 11.58 -13.68
N ILE A 31 -2.57 11.67 -13.27
CA ILE A 31 -2.96 11.80 -11.85
C ILE A 31 -2.52 10.58 -11.05
N CYS A 32 -2.72 9.38 -11.59
CA CYS A 32 -2.33 8.13 -10.94
C CYS A 32 -0.81 8.03 -10.81
N TRP A 33 -0.07 8.33 -11.88
CA TRP A 33 1.37 8.35 -11.90
C TRP A 33 1.98 9.28 -10.84
N GLN A 34 1.49 10.51 -10.72
CA GLN A 34 1.93 11.46 -9.69
C GLN A 34 1.61 10.95 -8.27
N ARG A 35 0.41 10.38 -8.09
CA ARG A 35 0.00 9.79 -6.81
C ARG A 35 0.89 8.61 -6.40
N GLN A 36 1.24 7.75 -7.34
CA GLN A 36 2.13 6.60 -7.11
C GLN A 36 3.51 7.07 -6.62
N ARG A 37 4.11 8.06 -7.28
CA ARG A 37 5.40 8.64 -6.86
C ARG A 37 5.33 9.24 -5.47
N ARG A 38 4.25 9.93 -5.14
CA ARG A 38 4.04 10.46 -3.79
C ARG A 38 3.96 9.34 -2.76
N ILE A 39 3.15 8.31 -3.00
CA ILE A 39 3.03 7.14 -2.09
C ILE A 39 4.40 6.51 -1.87
N ILE A 40 5.14 6.25 -2.94
CA ILE A 40 6.46 5.63 -2.83
C ILE A 40 7.44 6.54 -2.05
N SER A 41 7.44 7.85 -2.31
CA SER A 41 8.28 8.81 -1.57
C SER A 41 7.97 8.80 -0.07
N ASP A 42 6.68 8.71 0.28
CA ASP A 42 6.23 8.71 1.68
C ASP A 42 6.62 7.43 2.43
N ILE A 43 6.60 6.27 1.76
CA ILE A 43 6.91 4.97 2.39
C ILE A 43 8.39 4.59 2.32
N TRP A 44 9.14 5.10 1.33
CA TRP A 44 10.55 4.75 1.13
C TRP A 44 11.45 4.95 2.35
N PRO A 45 11.29 6.02 3.15
CA PRO A 45 12.04 6.18 4.40
C PRO A 45 11.82 5.06 5.42
N SER A 46 10.64 4.43 5.39
CA SER A 46 10.29 3.32 6.31
C SER A 46 10.95 1.99 5.93
N LEU A 47 11.44 1.86 4.70
CA LEU A 47 12.18 0.69 4.26
C LEU A 47 13.59 0.74 4.84
N LYS A 48 14.01 -0.34 5.49
CA LYS A 48 15.39 -0.45 6.02
C LYS A 48 16.40 -0.50 4.87
N PRO A 49 17.65 -0.03 5.08
CA PRO A 49 18.75 -0.31 4.15
C PRO A 49 18.85 -1.81 3.86
N GLY A 50 19.11 -2.19 2.60
CA GLY A 50 19.06 -3.57 2.12
C GLY A 50 17.65 -4.19 2.04
N GLY A 51 16.61 -3.47 2.46
CA GLY A 51 15.22 -3.94 2.43
C GLY A 51 14.65 -3.99 1.01
N LEU A 52 13.61 -4.81 0.82
CA LEU A 52 12.95 -5.01 -0.47
C LEU A 52 11.64 -4.24 -0.55
N LEU A 53 11.44 -3.54 -1.66
CA LEU A 53 10.18 -2.99 -2.10
C LEU A 53 9.67 -3.83 -3.28
N ILE A 54 8.45 -4.35 -3.16
CA ILE A 54 7.73 -4.98 -4.26
C ILE A 54 6.69 -3.97 -4.74
N TYR A 55 6.87 -3.47 -5.95
CA TYR A 55 5.97 -2.52 -6.58
C TYR A 55 5.03 -3.25 -7.52
N SER A 56 3.73 -3.00 -7.44
CA SER A 56 2.74 -3.56 -8.35
C SER A 56 1.65 -2.58 -8.73
N THR A 57 1.10 -2.80 -9.92
CA THR A 57 -0.06 -2.10 -10.48
C THR A 57 -0.93 -3.08 -11.26
N CYS A 58 -2.17 -2.68 -11.57
CA CYS A 58 -3.03 -3.39 -12.51
C CYS A 58 -3.21 -2.58 -13.82
N THR A 59 -2.14 -1.96 -14.33
CA THR A 59 -2.18 -1.20 -15.58
C THR A 59 -1.15 -1.72 -16.58
N TYR A 60 -1.12 -1.17 -17.79
CA TYR A 60 -0.23 -1.60 -18.89
C TYR A 60 0.63 -0.48 -19.45
N ASN A 61 0.34 0.78 -19.12
CA ASN A 61 1.12 1.88 -19.66
C ASN A 61 2.50 1.98 -18.99
N THR A 62 3.49 2.35 -19.78
CA THR A 62 4.87 2.46 -19.29
C THR A 62 5.07 3.62 -18.31
N GLN A 63 4.21 4.64 -18.34
CA GLN A 63 4.31 5.80 -17.47
C GLN A 63 4.08 5.44 -16.01
N GLU A 64 3.05 4.63 -15.73
CA GLU A 64 2.76 4.16 -14.37
C GLU A 64 3.63 2.97 -13.95
N ASP A 65 4.19 2.25 -14.91
CA ASP A 65 4.96 1.03 -14.70
C ASP A 65 6.48 1.31 -14.75
N GLU A 66 7.13 1.12 -15.91
CA GLU A 66 8.57 1.19 -16.02
C GLU A 66 9.16 2.56 -15.71
N GLU A 67 8.46 3.65 -16.05
CA GLU A 67 8.97 4.99 -15.75
C GLU A 67 9.01 5.26 -14.24
N ASN A 68 8.11 4.66 -13.46
CA ASN A 68 8.19 4.70 -12.01
C ASN A 68 9.35 3.87 -11.47
N ILE A 69 9.62 2.70 -12.08
CA ILE A 69 10.78 1.88 -11.70
C ILE A 69 12.09 2.61 -12.02
N ARG A 70 12.19 3.20 -13.21
CA ARG A 70 13.33 4.04 -13.60
C ARG A 70 13.51 5.21 -12.63
N TRP A 71 12.43 5.92 -12.30
CA TRP A 71 12.46 7.03 -11.36
C TRP A 71 12.93 6.58 -9.96
N MET A 72 12.48 5.45 -9.44
CA MET A 72 12.96 4.92 -8.16
C MET A 72 14.44 4.56 -8.20
N ARG A 73 14.94 4.01 -9.32
CA ARG A 73 16.37 3.77 -9.52
C ARG A 73 17.15 5.08 -9.50
N ASP A 74 16.69 6.08 -10.24
CA ASP A 74 17.43 7.33 -10.47
C ASP A 74 17.35 8.28 -9.27
N GLU A 75 16.20 8.36 -8.57
CA GLU A 75 15.98 9.27 -7.45
C GLU A 75 16.45 8.68 -6.11
N PHE A 76 16.21 7.41 -5.87
CA PHE A 76 16.53 6.75 -4.61
C PHE A 76 17.74 5.83 -4.66
N GLY A 77 18.36 5.67 -5.83
CA GLY A 77 19.44 4.71 -6.02
C GLY A 77 18.99 3.27 -5.85
N ALA A 78 17.70 2.98 -6.04
CA ALA A 78 17.15 1.64 -5.85
C ALA A 78 17.78 0.64 -6.83
N GLU A 79 18.21 -0.51 -6.35
CA GLU A 79 18.66 -1.64 -7.18
C GLU A 79 17.44 -2.42 -7.66
N ILE A 80 17.27 -2.56 -8.98
CA ILE A 80 16.19 -3.36 -9.56
C ILE A 80 16.64 -4.81 -9.63
N LEU A 81 15.90 -5.71 -8.98
CA LEU A 81 16.29 -7.11 -8.82
C LEU A 81 15.57 -8.03 -9.80
N PRO A 82 16.29 -8.95 -10.44
CA PRO A 82 15.67 -10.02 -11.21
C PRO A 82 14.98 -11.02 -10.26
N VAL A 83 13.83 -11.52 -10.69
CA VAL A 83 13.12 -12.65 -10.06
C VAL A 83 13.13 -13.81 -11.03
N ASP A 84 13.54 -14.96 -10.56
CA ASP A 84 13.50 -16.18 -11.37
C ASP A 84 12.04 -16.62 -11.57
N ALA A 85 11.60 -16.60 -12.83
CA ALA A 85 10.25 -16.96 -13.22
C ALA A 85 10.30 -17.97 -14.38
N PRO A 86 9.53 -19.08 -14.29
CA PRO A 86 9.51 -20.07 -15.34
C PRO A 86 9.10 -19.48 -16.69
N ALA A 87 9.85 -19.75 -17.75
CA ALA A 87 9.55 -19.27 -19.11
C ALA A 87 8.14 -19.68 -19.58
N ALA A 88 7.64 -20.81 -19.08
CA ALA A 88 6.29 -21.30 -19.37
C ALA A 88 5.16 -20.36 -18.89
N TRP A 89 5.44 -19.43 -18.00
CA TRP A 89 4.47 -18.43 -17.55
C TRP A 89 4.21 -17.33 -18.58
N ASN A 90 5.05 -17.25 -19.64
CA ASN A 90 4.91 -16.26 -20.73
C ASN A 90 4.84 -14.80 -20.24
N ILE A 91 5.54 -14.48 -19.15
CA ILE A 91 5.61 -13.13 -18.62
C ILE A 91 6.38 -12.24 -19.61
N THR A 92 5.84 -11.05 -19.85
CA THR A 92 6.49 -10.05 -20.70
C THR A 92 7.42 -9.20 -19.84
N GLY A 93 8.62 -8.88 -20.36
CA GLY A 93 9.57 -7.99 -19.71
C GLY A 93 9.29 -6.52 -19.96
N ASN A 94 10.35 -5.71 -19.88
CA ASN A 94 10.33 -4.26 -20.06
C ASN A 94 9.84 -3.84 -21.45
N LEU A 95 8.96 -2.84 -21.50
CA LEU A 95 8.45 -2.22 -22.73
C LEU A 95 8.91 -0.78 -22.92
N LEU A 96 9.64 -0.21 -21.96
CA LEU A 96 10.15 1.16 -22.05
C LEU A 96 11.35 1.20 -23.01
N ALA A 97 11.25 1.98 -24.07
CA ALA A 97 12.29 2.10 -25.07
C ALA A 97 13.62 2.57 -24.46
N GLY A 98 14.71 1.87 -24.78
CA GLY A 98 16.05 2.19 -24.30
C GLY A 98 16.39 1.71 -22.89
N GLU A 99 15.53 0.94 -22.25
CA GLU A 99 15.73 0.36 -20.93
C GLU A 99 15.56 -1.16 -20.99
N ASP A 100 16.36 -1.91 -20.22
CA ASP A 100 16.35 -3.37 -20.20
C ASP A 100 16.28 -3.97 -18.78
N PHE A 101 16.06 -3.13 -17.75
CA PHE A 101 15.96 -3.62 -16.37
C PHE A 101 14.79 -4.60 -16.17
N PRO A 102 14.92 -5.56 -15.23
CA PRO A 102 13.94 -6.62 -15.05
C PRO A 102 12.64 -6.10 -14.44
N VAL A 103 11.54 -6.32 -15.16
CA VAL A 103 10.15 -6.13 -14.72
C VAL A 103 9.27 -7.25 -15.25
N TYR A 104 8.08 -7.42 -14.69
CA TYR A 104 7.21 -8.56 -14.95
C TYR A 104 5.81 -8.08 -15.29
N ARG A 105 5.39 -8.25 -16.55
CA ARG A 105 4.07 -7.91 -17.06
C ARG A 105 3.26 -9.16 -17.33
N PHE A 106 2.13 -9.26 -16.65
CA PHE A 106 1.16 -10.32 -16.84
C PHE A 106 0.07 -9.81 -17.78
N LEU A 107 0.21 -10.10 -19.06
CA LEU A 107 -0.73 -9.65 -20.09
C LEU A 107 -1.78 -10.72 -20.32
N PRO A 108 -3.09 -10.43 -20.27
CA PRO A 108 -4.15 -11.44 -20.33
C PRO A 108 -4.18 -12.31 -21.59
N HIS A 109 -3.61 -11.85 -22.70
CA HIS A 109 -3.47 -12.64 -23.93
C HIS A 109 -2.28 -13.63 -23.91
N ARG A 110 -1.39 -13.53 -22.91
CA ARG A 110 -0.20 -14.37 -22.75
C ARG A 110 -0.20 -15.19 -21.48
N THR A 111 -0.76 -14.64 -20.39
CA THR A 111 -0.84 -15.28 -19.09
C THR A 111 -2.29 -15.51 -18.69
N LYS A 112 -2.57 -16.53 -17.90
CA LYS A 112 -3.91 -16.74 -17.33
C LYS A 112 -4.11 -15.78 -16.16
N GLY A 113 -5.07 -14.88 -16.26
CA GLY A 113 -5.39 -13.93 -15.20
C GLY A 113 -5.81 -12.57 -15.72
N GLU A 114 -5.90 -11.61 -14.83
CA GLU A 114 -6.09 -10.19 -15.12
C GLU A 114 -4.74 -9.54 -15.43
N GLY A 115 -4.77 -8.27 -15.88
CA GLY A 115 -3.56 -7.51 -16.11
C GLY A 115 -2.85 -7.14 -14.83
N PHE A 116 -1.54 -7.29 -14.81
CA PHE A 116 -0.74 -7.01 -13.63
C PHE A 116 0.69 -6.66 -14.02
N PHE A 117 1.29 -5.75 -13.28
CA PHE A 117 2.70 -5.39 -13.38
C PHE A 117 3.38 -5.57 -12.02
N LEU A 118 4.61 -6.03 -12.03
CA LEU A 118 5.41 -6.23 -10.83
C LEU A 118 6.88 -5.91 -11.09
N ALA A 119 7.51 -5.25 -10.12
CA ALA A 119 8.97 -5.10 -10.04
C ALA A 119 9.44 -5.26 -8.60
N VAL A 120 10.65 -5.76 -8.43
CA VAL A 120 11.29 -5.92 -7.12
C VAL A 120 12.51 -5.02 -7.06
N LEU A 121 12.56 -4.17 -6.03
CA LEU A 121 13.64 -3.23 -5.83
C LEU A 121 14.26 -3.43 -4.45
N ARG A 122 15.56 -3.19 -4.35
CA ARG A 122 16.29 -3.18 -3.08
C ARG A 122 16.72 -1.76 -2.75
N LYS A 123 16.48 -1.36 -1.51
CA LYS A 123 17.03 -0.10 -1.00
C LYS A 123 18.54 -0.26 -0.82
N PRO A 124 19.38 0.70 -1.29
CA PRO A 124 20.81 0.65 -1.10
C PRO A 124 21.19 0.42 0.38
N GLU A 125 22.27 -0.30 0.61
CA GLU A 125 22.89 -0.35 1.92
C GLU A 125 23.53 1.03 2.20
N GLY A 126 23.26 1.59 3.37
CA GLY A 126 23.77 2.89 3.76
C GLY A 126 23.53 3.13 5.25
N GLU A 127 24.03 4.23 5.77
CA GLU A 127 23.78 4.61 7.16
C GLU A 127 22.27 4.67 7.43
N THR A 128 21.86 3.99 8.50
CA THR A 128 20.48 4.06 8.99
C THR A 128 20.24 5.52 9.41
N VAL A 129 19.58 6.29 8.56
CA VAL A 129 19.03 7.58 8.99
C VAL A 129 18.02 7.23 10.07
N ARG A 130 18.42 7.38 11.33
CA ARG A 130 17.48 7.32 12.44
C ARG A 130 16.54 8.50 12.27
N ILE A 131 15.42 8.27 11.60
CA ILE A 131 14.32 9.23 11.61
C ILE A 131 13.89 9.30 13.07
N ARG A 132 14.41 10.31 13.78
CA ARG A 132 13.84 10.70 15.05
C ARG A 132 12.47 11.28 14.72
N TYR A 133 11.45 10.49 14.82
CA TYR A 133 10.09 11.00 14.94
C TYR A 133 10.13 11.92 16.18
N LYS A 134 10.25 13.21 15.96
CA LYS A 134 9.78 14.16 16.95
C LYS A 134 8.27 13.98 16.98
N SER A 135 7.80 13.18 17.92
CA SER A 135 6.41 13.18 18.29
C SER A 135 6.10 14.58 18.79
N THR A 136 5.69 15.47 17.90
CA THR A 136 4.95 16.66 18.26
C THR A 136 3.55 16.22 18.69
N VAL A 137 3.49 15.39 19.72
CA VAL A 137 2.28 15.34 20.53
C VAL A 137 2.26 16.68 21.28
N SER A 138 1.72 17.69 20.60
CA SER A 138 1.24 18.89 21.26
C SER A 138 0.31 18.40 22.36
N GLN A 139 0.70 18.61 23.62
CA GLN A 139 -0.20 18.45 24.74
C GLN A 139 -1.37 19.42 24.52
N VAL A 140 -2.41 18.95 23.86
CA VAL A 140 -3.70 19.63 23.87
C VAL A 140 -4.20 19.54 25.29
N LYS A 141 -3.97 20.62 26.04
CA LYS A 141 -4.57 20.83 27.36
C LYS A 141 -6.08 20.64 27.17
N LYS A 142 -6.62 19.56 27.71
CA LYS A 142 -8.06 19.35 27.82
C LYS A 142 -8.63 20.52 28.61
N LYS A 143 -9.22 21.51 27.93
CA LYS A 143 -10.19 22.39 28.53
C LYS A 143 -11.48 21.57 28.69
N ALA A 144 -11.80 21.25 29.93
CA ALA A 144 -13.08 20.73 30.30
C ALA A 144 -14.16 21.80 29.97
N GLY A 145 -15.02 21.49 29.04
CA GLY A 145 -16.16 22.30 28.65
C GLY A 145 -17.19 21.38 28.03
N ALA A 146 -18.26 21.18 28.77
CA ALA A 146 -19.37 20.28 28.49
C ALA A 146 -20.08 20.56 27.18
N SER A 147 -20.30 19.51 26.38
CA SER A 147 -21.57 19.21 25.73
C SER A 147 -21.43 17.84 25.08
N ALA A 148 -21.80 16.79 25.79
CA ALA A 148 -21.88 15.44 25.27
C ALA A 148 -23.19 15.27 24.53
N SER A 149 -23.17 15.27 23.21
CA SER A 149 -24.23 14.65 22.43
C SER A 149 -24.05 13.12 22.52
N LYS A 150 -24.97 12.49 23.29
CA LYS A 150 -25.06 11.03 23.42
C LYS A 150 -25.65 10.45 22.15
N THR A 151 -24.87 9.77 21.34
CA THR A 151 -25.30 8.65 20.51
C THR A 151 -24.09 7.77 20.17
N ASN A 152 -23.50 7.14 21.20
CA ASN A 152 -22.62 5.98 21.02
C ASN A 152 -23.34 4.79 21.66
N ALA A 153 -24.11 4.05 20.87
CA ALA A 153 -24.50 2.68 21.22
C ALA A 153 -23.23 1.83 21.09
N GLY A 154 -22.40 1.85 22.14
CA GLY A 154 -21.26 0.94 22.24
C GLY A 154 -21.74 -0.50 22.33
N ALA A 155 -20.96 -1.45 21.80
CA ALA A 155 -21.25 -2.86 21.93
C ALA A 155 -21.48 -3.23 23.41
N SER A 156 -22.47 -4.10 23.67
CA SER A 156 -22.73 -4.58 25.01
C SER A 156 -21.57 -5.42 25.52
N LYS A 157 -21.46 -5.56 26.87
CA LYS A 157 -20.44 -6.45 27.47
C LYS A 157 -20.53 -7.88 26.95
N GLU A 158 -21.73 -8.34 26.66
CA GLU A 158 -21.99 -9.67 26.10
C GLU A 158 -21.44 -9.82 24.68
N GLN A 159 -21.61 -8.80 23.84
CA GLN A 159 -21.07 -8.76 22.48
C GLN A 159 -19.53 -8.73 22.48
N LEU A 160 -18.92 -7.98 23.38
CA LEU A 160 -17.45 -7.95 23.54
C LEU A 160 -16.93 -9.29 24.04
N LEU A 161 -17.62 -9.94 24.96
CA LEU A 161 -17.27 -11.28 25.43
C LEU A 161 -17.42 -12.33 24.34
N ALA A 162 -18.47 -12.27 23.54
CA ALA A 162 -18.67 -13.15 22.40
C ALA A 162 -17.57 -12.97 21.34
N ALA A 163 -17.20 -11.72 21.03
CA ALA A 163 -16.11 -11.44 20.10
C ALA A 163 -14.75 -11.95 20.63
N ARG A 164 -14.53 -11.84 21.93
CA ARG A 164 -13.33 -12.36 22.59
C ARG A 164 -13.19 -13.89 22.43
N ALA A 165 -14.29 -14.61 22.44
CA ALA A 165 -14.30 -16.06 22.27
C ALA A 165 -13.89 -16.55 20.87
N TRP A 166 -13.87 -15.66 19.88
CA TRP A 166 -13.44 -15.97 18.50
C TRP A 166 -11.92 -15.89 18.30
N LEU A 167 -11.20 -15.32 19.26
CA LEU A 167 -9.75 -15.15 19.17
C LEU A 167 -9.04 -16.31 19.87
N LEU A 168 -8.06 -16.92 19.20
CA LEU A 168 -7.26 -18.02 19.76
C LEU A 168 -6.45 -17.59 20.99
N SER A 169 -5.98 -16.34 21.01
CA SER A 169 -5.18 -15.75 22.09
C SER A 169 -5.77 -14.37 22.46
N ALA A 170 -7.00 -14.38 23.00
CA ALA A 170 -7.74 -13.15 23.26
C ALA A 170 -7.04 -12.18 24.22
N ASP A 171 -6.11 -12.66 25.04
CA ASP A 171 -5.33 -11.85 25.98
C ASP A 171 -4.27 -10.98 25.32
N ASP A 172 -3.88 -11.32 24.09
CA ASP A 172 -2.92 -10.56 23.29
C ASP A 172 -3.56 -9.37 22.57
N TYR A 173 -4.89 -9.21 22.67
CA TYR A 173 -5.66 -8.19 21.98
C TYR A 173 -6.39 -7.27 22.94
N GLU A 174 -6.45 -5.98 22.58
CA GLU A 174 -7.39 -5.01 23.11
C GLU A 174 -8.65 -5.01 22.23
N ILE A 175 -9.81 -5.29 22.84
CA ILE A 175 -11.08 -5.41 22.11
C ILE A 175 -11.95 -4.23 22.49
N SER A 176 -12.39 -3.46 21.49
CA SER A 176 -13.21 -2.27 21.66
C SER A 176 -14.31 -2.19 20.60
N ALA A 177 -15.34 -1.37 20.88
CA ALA A 177 -16.38 -1.05 19.92
C ALA A 177 -16.03 0.23 19.17
N ASN A 178 -16.16 0.20 17.84
CA ASN A 178 -16.04 1.37 16.98
C ASN A 178 -17.31 1.45 16.10
N GLY A 179 -18.25 2.29 16.49
CA GLY A 179 -19.57 2.36 15.87
C GLY A 179 -20.32 1.02 15.96
N MET A 180 -20.70 0.46 14.81
CA MET A 180 -21.35 -0.86 14.72
C MET A 180 -20.38 -2.05 14.67
N ASN A 181 -19.09 -1.81 14.66
CA ASN A 181 -18.06 -2.84 14.57
C ASN A 181 -17.41 -3.09 15.92
N ILE A 182 -16.99 -4.34 16.14
CA ILE A 182 -16.09 -4.70 17.23
C ILE A 182 -14.73 -4.95 16.60
N VAL A 183 -13.71 -4.28 17.13
CA VAL A 183 -12.33 -4.36 16.64
C VAL A 183 -11.41 -4.93 17.71
N ALA A 184 -10.49 -5.77 17.31
CA ALA A 184 -9.46 -6.33 18.16
C ALA A 184 -8.09 -5.85 17.68
N PHE A 185 -7.35 -5.14 18.55
CA PHE A 185 -6.00 -4.64 18.27
C PHE A 185 -4.98 -5.46 19.04
N PRO A 186 -3.92 -5.97 18.39
CA PRO A 186 -2.81 -6.60 19.12
C PRO A 186 -2.19 -5.60 20.09
N LYS A 187 -2.01 -5.98 21.35
CA LYS A 187 -1.45 -5.10 22.40
C LYS A 187 -0.03 -4.64 22.10
N ASP A 188 0.74 -5.45 21.39
CA ASP A 188 2.12 -5.15 21.02
C ASP A 188 2.25 -4.40 19.69
N CYS A 189 1.13 -4.06 19.04
CA CYS A 189 1.14 -3.37 17.75
C CYS A 189 1.14 -1.85 17.94
N LEU A 190 2.33 -1.26 18.03
CA LEU A 190 2.53 0.20 18.13
C LEU A 190 2.14 0.99 16.85
N LEU A 191 1.76 0.30 15.78
CA LEU A 191 1.48 0.93 14.48
C LEU A 191 0.04 1.48 14.34
N TYR A 192 -0.86 1.17 15.28
CA TYR A 192 -2.28 1.52 15.16
C TYR A 192 -2.74 2.66 16.07
N THR A 193 -1.84 3.49 16.56
CA THR A 193 -2.19 4.65 17.39
C THR A 193 -2.48 5.92 16.61
N SER A 194 -2.37 5.91 15.27
CA SER A 194 -2.75 7.04 14.43
C SER A 194 -4.08 6.76 13.74
N PRO A 195 -5.07 7.66 13.83
CA PRO A 195 -6.30 7.53 13.06
C PRO A 195 -5.98 7.52 11.56
N SER A 196 -6.67 6.65 10.82
CA SER A 196 -6.56 6.60 9.37
C SER A 196 -7.00 7.94 8.77
N PRO A 197 -6.35 8.44 7.69
CA PRO A 197 -6.79 9.64 6.98
C PRO A 197 -8.22 9.57 6.40
N ARG A 198 -8.89 8.41 6.53
CA ARG A 198 -10.27 8.20 6.07
C ARG A 198 -11.33 8.47 7.15
N ASP A 199 -10.90 8.82 8.37
CA ASP A 199 -11.81 9.04 9.51
C ASP A 199 -12.09 10.55 9.75
N GLY A 200 -11.84 11.40 8.72
CA GLY A 200 -12.12 12.83 8.73
C GLY A 200 -13.13 13.23 7.65
#